data_30bec14eb6f6b85c16d2c4e51929a851
#
_entry.id   30bec14eb6f6b85c16d2c4e51929a851
#
_cell.length_a   1.000
_cell.length_b   1.000
_cell.length_c   1.000
_cell.angle_alpha   90.00
_cell.angle_beta   90.00
_cell.angle_gamma   90.00
#
_symmetry.space_group_name_H-M   'P 1'
#
loop_
_entity.id
_entity.type
_entity.pdbx_description
1 polymer ?
#
loop_
_entity_poly.entity_id
_entity_poly.type
_entity_poly.pdbx_seq_one_letter_code
_entity_poly.pdbx_strand_id
1 'polypeptide(L)'
;NRGKLKRYNNDYKTTVEPIDTVMPVVVMVNGSTASASEITAGALQDLDRAIILGTRTYGKGLVQMTVDLPYNGNLKLTTSKYHIPSGRCIQAVNYKHAKGGYREHIPDSLTRVFHTANGREVRDGGGIKPDMEVKPDSLPNIVFYLASSGLDSTEVMHDYVVKYIAEHPTIAPAADFDLTDQEYEDFKQMVLKSGFTYDHESSKYLANLEKLAKFEGYYDDAKDDFESLKKKLTHDLARDLEYNKDDIKQMLASEILAAYYYQAGVTEYGLRYDTQMKEALKLLGDKSRYKALLTPKK
;
A
#
# COMPACT_ATOMS: atom_id res chain seq x y z
N ASN A 1 20.18 18.18 0.19
CA ASN A 1 20.30 17.82 1.61
C ASN A 1 20.60 19.04 2.46
N ARG A 2 20.03 19.13 3.66
CA ARG A 2 20.30 20.18 4.65
C ARG A 2 20.49 19.55 6.02
N GLY A 3 21.64 19.83 6.66
CA GLY A 3 22.03 19.34 7.99
C GLY A 3 22.42 20.46 8.93
N LYS A 4 22.55 20.16 10.22
CA LYS A 4 23.04 21.13 11.22
C LYS A 4 24.47 21.60 10.92
N LEU A 5 25.33 20.72 10.42
CA LEU A 5 26.68 21.03 10.03
C LEU A 5 26.73 21.32 8.53
N LYS A 6 27.35 22.44 8.14
CA LYS A 6 27.44 22.88 6.74
C LYS A 6 28.03 21.81 5.80
N ARG A 7 28.96 20.97 6.27
CA ARG A 7 29.58 19.88 5.49
C ARG A 7 28.59 18.85 4.98
N TYR A 8 27.38 18.77 5.57
CA TYR A 8 26.30 17.86 5.16
C TYR A 8 25.25 18.54 4.25
N ASN A 9 25.47 19.80 3.89
CA ASN A 9 24.63 20.51 2.93
C ASN A 9 25.14 20.25 1.52
N ASN A 10 24.32 19.57 0.73
CA ASN A 10 24.65 19.24 -0.65
C ASN A 10 23.44 19.47 -1.54
N ASP A 11 23.66 20.06 -2.70
CA ASP A 11 22.68 20.18 -3.78
C ASP A 11 23.08 19.20 -4.90
N TYR A 12 22.17 18.33 -5.25
CA TYR A 12 22.35 17.35 -6.32
C TYR A 12 21.58 17.83 -7.54
N LYS A 13 22.27 17.94 -8.66
CA LYS A 13 21.69 18.33 -9.94
C LYS A 13 22.02 17.25 -10.97
N THR A 14 21.09 17.00 -11.88
CA THR A 14 21.38 16.18 -13.06
C THR A 14 22.41 16.87 -13.94
N THR A 15 23.31 16.10 -14.54
CA THR A 15 24.39 16.59 -15.40
C THR A 15 24.18 16.29 -16.87
N VAL A 16 23.11 15.57 -17.18
CA VAL A 16 22.73 15.18 -18.54
C VAL A 16 21.37 15.78 -18.90
N GLU A 17 21.18 16.10 -20.16
CA GLU A 17 19.91 16.56 -20.68
C GLU A 17 18.85 15.45 -20.56
N PRO A 18 17.58 15.82 -20.27
CA PRO A 18 16.50 14.83 -20.18
C PRO A 18 16.25 14.16 -21.53
N ILE A 19 15.99 12.86 -21.49
CA ILE A 19 15.69 12.06 -22.69
C ILE A 19 14.42 12.57 -23.38
N ASP A 20 13.40 12.93 -22.58
CA ASP A 20 12.12 13.42 -23.06
C ASP A 20 11.50 14.38 -22.04
N THR A 21 11.09 15.55 -22.51
CA THR A 21 10.42 16.58 -21.68
C THR A 21 8.93 16.73 -22.00
N VAL A 22 8.42 16.02 -23.02
CA VAL A 22 7.08 16.24 -23.58
C VAL A 22 6.12 15.10 -23.29
N MET A 23 6.61 13.85 -23.28
CA MET A 23 5.80 12.67 -23.03
C MET A 23 5.08 12.77 -21.69
N PRO A 24 3.73 12.56 -21.64
CA PRO A 24 2.99 12.52 -20.37
C PRO A 24 3.52 11.42 -19.45
N VAL A 25 3.69 11.76 -18.17
CA VAL A 25 4.20 10.83 -17.15
C VAL A 25 3.26 10.82 -15.95
N VAL A 26 2.84 9.64 -15.54
CA VAL A 26 2.14 9.40 -14.28
C VAL A 26 3.02 8.54 -13.39
N VAL A 27 3.22 8.97 -12.15
CA VAL A 27 3.97 8.23 -11.13
C VAL A 27 2.98 7.69 -10.11
N MET A 28 2.82 6.37 -10.06
CA MET A 28 1.97 5.72 -9.07
C MET A 28 2.70 5.57 -7.75
N VAL A 29 2.05 5.95 -6.65
CA VAL A 29 2.62 5.93 -5.30
C VAL A 29 1.61 5.42 -4.27
N ASN A 30 2.11 4.86 -3.17
CA ASN A 30 1.29 4.43 -2.05
C ASN A 30 2.02 4.60 -0.71
N GLY A 31 1.38 4.17 0.38
CA GLY A 31 1.95 4.27 1.73
C GLY A 31 3.27 3.51 1.96
N SER A 32 3.64 2.59 1.06
CA SER A 32 4.92 1.86 1.07
C SER A 32 6.01 2.55 0.24
N THR A 33 5.65 3.54 -0.59
CA THR A 33 6.62 4.35 -1.33
C THR A 33 7.42 5.20 -0.36
N ALA A 34 8.74 4.98 -0.29
CA ALA A 34 9.59 5.60 0.74
C ALA A 34 10.96 6.06 0.21
N SER A 35 11.59 7.01 0.91
CA SER A 35 12.99 7.41 0.74
C SER A 35 13.31 7.91 -0.69
N ALA A 36 14.23 7.25 -1.43
CA ALA A 36 14.62 7.65 -2.78
C ALA A 36 13.44 7.71 -3.76
N SER A 37 12.49 6.80 -3.64
CA SER A 37 11.25 6.82 -4.45
C SER A 37 10.42 8.08 -4.19
N GLU A 38 10.36 8.55 -2.93
CA GLU A 38 9.69 9.80 -2.58
C GLU A 38 10.45 11.04 -3.12
N ILE A 39 11.79 11.00 -3.13
CA ILE A 39 12.60 12.08 -3.71
C ILE A 39 12.31 12.19 -5.20
N THR A 40 12.29 11.06 -5.92
CA THR A 40 12.00 11.02 -7.36
C THR A 40 10.57 11.49 -7.66
N ALA A 41 9.56 10.91 -6.99
CA ALA A 41 8.16 11.29 -7.17
C ALA A 41 7.94 12.78 -6.85
N GLY A 42 8.47 13.24 -5.71
CA GLY A 42 8.34 14.61 -5.26
C GLY A 42 9.08 15.61 -6.14
N ALA A 43 10.26 15.25 -6.68
CA ALA A 43 10.97 16.09 -7.63
C ALA A 43 10.21 16.28 -8.93
N LEU A 44 9.65 15.19 -9.47
CA LEU A 44 8.82 15.24 -10.68
C LEU A 44 7.51 16.03 -10.45
N GLN A 45 6.91 15.93 -9.25
CA GLN A 45 5.76 16.74 -8.86
C GLN A 45 6.12 18.23 -8.79
N ASP A 46 7.20 18.58 -8.08
CA ASP A 46 7.62 19.96 -7.86
C ASP A 46 8.06 20.67 -9.14
N LEU A 47 8.57 19.92 -10.11
CA LEU A 47 8.93 20.41 -11.45
C LEU A 47 7.75 20.36 -12.43
N ASP A 48 6.56 20.00 -12.00
CA ASP A 48 5.37 19.79 -12.86
C ASP A 48 5.62 18.88 -14.07
N ARG A 49 6.58 17.93 -13.93
CA ARG A 49 6.96 17.01 -15.00
C ARG A 49 6.04 15.78 -15.06
N ALA A 50 5.46 15.39 -13.93
CA ALA A 50 4.58 14.24 -13.83
C ALA A 50 3.38 14.52 -12.92
N ILE A 51 2.30 13.78 -13.13
CA ILE A 51 1.19 13.67 -12.19
C ILE A 51 1.49 12.54 -11.21
N ILE A 52 1.37 12.82 -9.92
CA ILE A 52 1.48 11.80 -8.87
C ILE A 52 0.09 11.26 -8.57
N LEU A 53 -0.08 9.95 -8.73
CA LEU A 53 -1.36 9.26 -8.59
C LEU A 53 -1.25 8.18 -7.50
N GLY A 54 -2.28 8.00 -6.70
CA GLY A 54 -2.35 6.95 -5.68
C GLY A 54 -2.69 7.44 -4.30
N THR A 55 -1.94 7.01 -3.29
CA THR A 55 -2.13 7.46 -1.90
C THR A 55 -0.87 8.11 -1.36
N ARG A 56 -1.01 8.86 -0.26
CA ARG A 56 0.10 9.57 0.38
C ARG A 56 1.25 8.62 0.72
N THR A 57 2.48 8.99 0.40
CA THR A 57 3.68 8.18 0.61
C THR A 57 4.11 8.11 2.09
N TYR A 58 5.14 7.33 2.37
CA TYR A 58 5.57 6.97 3.73
C TYR A 58 6.06 8.17 4.55
N GLY A 59 6.86 9.08 3.96
CA GLY A 59 7.45 10.23 4.65
C GLY A 59 8.81 9.94 5.32
N LYS A 60 9.71 9.21 4.63
CA LYS A 60 11.07 8.92 5.10
C LYS A 60 12.07 9.90 4.47
N GLY A 61 12.27 11.05 5.12
CA GLY A 61 13.05 12.17 4.60
C GLY A 61 14.38 12.43 5.33
N LEU A 62 14.90 11.48 6.13
CA LEU A 62 16.18 11.63 6.84
C LEU A 62 17.32 10.95 6.09
N VAL A 63 18.48 11.62 6.09
CA VAL A 63 19.76 11.06 5.64
C VAL A 63 20.51 10.53 6.86
N GLN A 64 20.86 9.27 6.83
CA GLN A 64 21.62 8.60 7.87
C GLN A 64 22.96 8.13 7.31
N MET A 65 24.01 8.26 8.12
CA MET A 65 25.35 7.76 7.83
C MET A 65 25.78 6.79 8.92
N THR A 66 26.47 5.74 8.53
CA THR A 66 27.13 4.82 9.45
C THR A 66 28.59 5.29 9.60
N VAL A 67 29.05 5.40 10.82
CA VAL A 67 30.43 5.78 11.17
C VAL A 67 31.02 4.62 11.97
N ASP A 68 32.19 4.15 11.54
CA ASP A 68 32.89 3.09 12.24
C ASP A 68 33.47 3.63 13.57
N LEU A 69 33.38 2.84 14.59
CA LEU A 69 33.91 3.11 15.92
C LEU A 69 35.01 2.08 16.26
N PRO A 70 35.86 2.36 17.27
CA PRO A 70 36.78 1.38 17.81
C PRO A 70 36.08 0.09 18.21
N TYR A 71 36.83 -1.02 18.26
CA TYR A 71 36.34 -2.36 18.65
C TYR A 71 35.25 -2.91 17.74
N ASN A 72 35.34 -2.67 16.42
CA ASN A 72 34.36 -3.10 15.41
C ASN A 72 32.92 -2.60 15.68
N GLY A 73 32.77 -1.53 16.43
CA GLY A 73 31.49 -0.88 16.66
C GLY A 73 31.07 -0.02 15.46
N ASN A 74 29.77 0.17 15.31
CA ASN A 74 29.21 1.06 14.29
C ASN A 74 28.19 2.00 14.90
N LEU A 75 28.26 3.29 14.52
CA LEU A 75 27.31 4.32 14.94
C LEU A 75 26.52 4.83 13.75
N LYS A 76 25.21 4.64 13.74
CA LYS A 76 24.29 5.19 12.74
C LYS A 76 23.76 6.53 13.20
N LEU A 77 24.06 7.57 12.44
CA LEU A 77 23.71 8.95 12.77
C LEU A 77 22.82 9.56 11.69
N THR A 78 21.79 10.31 12.10
CA THR A 78 21.07 11.22 11.23
C THR A 78 21.88 12.51 11.04
N THR A 79 22.29 12.81 9.81
CA THR A 79 23.16 13.93 9.48
C THR A 79 22.42 15.08 8.80
N SER A 80 21.37 14.81 8.01
CA SER A 80 20.62 15.81 7.27
C SER A 80 19.20 15.34 6.93
N LYS A 81 18.42 16.26 6.34
CA LYS A 81 17.09 16.02 5.78
C LYS A 81 17.11 16.20 4.27
N TYR A 82 16.31 15.42 3.57
CA TYR A 82 16.04 15.66 2.15
C TYR A 82 15.12 16.85 1.95
N HIS A 83 15.49 17.69 1.00
CA HIS A 83 14.64 18.74 0.45
C HIS A 83 14.53 18.52 -1.05
N ILE A 84 13.33 18.57 -1.58
CA ILE A 84 13.04 18.43 -3.01
C ILE A 84 12.93 19.80 -3.67
N PRO A 85 12.78 19.92 -5.00
CA PRO A 85 12.96 21.18 -5.72
C PRO A 85 12.21 22.39 -5.19
N SER A 86 11.00 22.25 -4.68
CA SER A 86 10.24 23.34 -4.05
C SER A 86 10.84 23.82 -2.72
N GLY A 87 11.81 23.10 -2.16
CA GLY A 87 12.43 23.36 -0.84
C GLY A 87 11.73 22.68 0.32
N ARG A 88 10.59 21.99 0.10
CA ARG A 88 9.89 21.26 1.16
C ARG A 88 10.63 20.01 1.60
N CYS A 89 10.43 19.62 2.87
CA CYS A 89 10.94 18.38 3.45
C CYS A 89 9.79 17.38 3.60
N ILE A 90 10.00 16.16 3.13
CA ILE A 90 8.96 15.10 3.11
C ILE A 90 8.85 14.32 4.43
N GLN A 91 9.69 14.62 5.43
CA GLN A 91 9.78 13.83 6.67
C GLN A 91 8.49 13.84 7.47
N ALA A 92 7.90 12.66 7.66
CA ALA A 92 6.73 12.42 8.50
C ALA A 92 7.05 11.49 9.69
N VAL A 93 8.14 10.71 9.61
CA VAL A 93 8.49 9.73 10.66
C VAL A 93 9.13 10.42 11.85
N ASN A 94 8.52 10.25 13.02
CA ASN A 94 9.05 10.77 14.29
C ASN A 94 9.80 9.68 15.04
N TYR A 95 11.06 9.95 15.42
CA TYR A 95 11.95 9.02 16.13
C TYR A 95 12.14 9.37 17.61
N LYS A 96 11.45 10.39 18.15
CA LYS A 96 11.76 10.92 19.49
C LYS A 96 11.36 9.98 20.62
N HIS A 97 10.30 9.17 20.47
CA HIS A 97 9.69 8.44 21.58
C HIS A 97 9.46 6.95 21.31
N ALA A 98 9.87 6.41 20.17
CA ALA A 98 9.68 5.00 19.85
C ALA A 98 10.91 4.38 19.19
N LYS A 99 11.24 3.13 19.55
CA LYS A 99 12.23 2.34 18.81
C LYS A 99 11.73 2.13 17.38
N GLY A 100 12.53 2.51 16.39
CA GLY A 100 12.17 2.41 14.97
C GLY A 100 11.37 3.59 14.41
N GLY A 101 10.90 4.51 15.26
CA GLY A 101 10.07 5.64 14.85
C GLY A 101 8.60 5.26 14.63
N TYR A 102 7.75 6.26 14.53
CA TYR A 102 6.36 6.09 14.11
C TYR A 102 6.00 7.18 13.10
N ARG A 103 5.08 6.86 12.21
CA ARG A 103 4.56 7.82 11.23
C ARG A 103 3.60 8.78 11.94
N GLU A 104 3.91 10.06 11.90
CA GLU A 104 3.07 11.09 12.47
C GLU A 104 2.12 11.63 11.41
N HIS A 105 0.83 11.66 11.72
CA HIS A 105 -0.14 12.35 10.88
C HIS A 105 -0.19 13.82 11.30
N ILE A 106 0.50 14.65 10.53
CA ILE A 106 0.47 16.09 10.72
C ILE A 106 -0.71 16.65 9.92
N PRO A 107 -1.71 17.29 10.55
CA PRO A 107 -2.79 17.95 9.84
C PRO A 107 -2.25 19.01 8.86
N ASP A 108 -2.87 19.13 7.69
CA ASP A 108 -2.44 20.10 6.66
C ASP A 108 -2.36 21.54 7.21
N SER A 109 -3.17 21.90 8.20
CA SER A 109 -3.15 23.20 8.88
C SER A 109 -1.85 23.52 9.65
N LEU A 110 -1.09 22.47 10.02
CA LEU A 110 0.18 22.59 10.75
C LEU A 110 1.40 22.43 9.84
N THR A 111 1.19 22.22 8.55
CA THR A 111 2.23 22.07 7.55
C THR A 111 2.49 23.41 6.86
N ARG A 112 3.68 23.57 6.27
CA ARG A 112 4.01 24.75 5.48
C ARG A 112 3.63 24.56 4.02
N VAL A 113 3.16 25.63 3.41
CA VAL A 113 2.85 25.68 1.98
C VAL A 113 4.11 25.99 1.18
N PHE A 114 4.29 25.26 0.10
CA PHE A 114 5.30 25.46 -0.93
C PHE A 114 4.61 25.45 -2.30
N HIS A 115 5.32 25.78 -3.34
CA HIS A 115 4.77 25.82 -4.69
C HIS A 115 5.66 25.06 -5.67
N THR A 116 5.02 24.37 -6.61
CA THR A 116 5.69 23.74 -7.75
C THR A 116 6.19 24.79 -8.74
N ALA A 117 6.90 24.37 -9.78
CA ALA A 117 7.40 25.25 -10.83
C ALA A 117 6.28 26.07 -11.51
N ASN A 118 5.10 25.49 -11.71
CA ASN A 118 3.92 26.18 -12.26
C ASN A 118 3.10 26.93 -11.21
N GLY A 119 3.47 26.88 -9.92
CA GLY A 119 2.76 27.57 -8.84
C GLY A 119 1.63 26.79 -8.18
N ARG A 120 1.52 25.46 -8.39
CA ARG A 120 0.58 24.59 -7.67
C ARG A 120 1.00 24.48 -6.20
N GLU A 121 0.02 24.52 -5.28
CA GLU A 121 0.30 24.36 -3.85
C GLU A 121 0.68 22.90 -3.53
N VAL A 122 1.80 22.76 -2.79
CA VAL A 122 2.27 21.50 -2.20
C VAL A 122 2.70 21.76 -0.75
N ARG A 123 2.76 20.71 0.07
CA ARG A 123 3.02 20.87 1.52
C ARG A 123 4.15 19.96 1.99
N ASP A 124 4.79 20.34 3.11
CA ASP A 124 5.81 19.53 3.78
C ASP A 124 5.20 18.63 4.88
N GLY A 125 6.06 17.90 5.60
CA GLY A 125 5.75 17.24 6.87
C GLY A 125 4.93 15.96 6.79
N GLY A 126 4.61 15.42 5.62
CA GLY A 126 3.70 14.28 5.53
C GLY A 126 3.96 13.30 4.38
N GLY A 127 5.18 13.15 3.88
CA GLY A 127 5.44 12.44 2.62
C GLY A 127 4.93 13.24 1.41
N ILE A 128 4.81 12.55 0.29
CA ILE A 128 4.25 13.14 -0.94
C ILE A 128 2.75 12.88 -0.97
N LYS A 129 1.97 13.96 -1.04
CA LYS A 129 0.53 13.89 -1.28
C LYS A 129 0.31 13.79 -2.80
N PRO A 130 -0.44 12.80 -3.28
CA PRO A 130 -0.69 12.66 -4.70
C PRO A 130 -1.53 13.83 -5.25
N ASP A 131 -1.35 14.15 -6.53
CA ASP A 131 -2.18 15.12 -7.26
C ASP A 131 -3.57 14.56 -7.54
N MET A 132 -3.64 13.23 -7.72
CA MET A 132 -4.88 12.48 -7.88
C MET A 132 -4.90 11.33 -6.88
N GLU A 133 -5.78 11.40 -5.90
CA GLU A 133 -5.95 10.34 -4.91
C GLU A 133 -6.75 9.18 -5.50
N VAL A 134 -6.14 8.01 -5.50
CA VAL A 134 -6.76 6.73 -5.88
C VAL A 134 -6.38 5.70 -4.81
N LYS A 135 -7.35 5.28 -4.04
CA LYS A 135 -7.13 4.24 -3.01
C LYS A 135 -6.98 2.88 -3.68
N PRO A 136 -6.08 2.03 -3.19
CA PRO A 136 -6.06 0.63 -3.60
C PRO A 136 -7.36 -0.06 -3.15
N ASP A 137 -7.70 -1.15 -3.82
CA ASP A 137 -8.79 -2.00 -3.38
C ASP A 137 -8.45 -2.61 -2.00
N SER A 138 -9.45 -2.72 -1.13
CA SER A 138 -9.29 -3.37 0.17
C SER A 138 -9.47 -4.87 -0.01
N LEU A 139 -8.50 -5.65 0.46
CA LEU A 139 -8.65 -7.11 0.49
C LEU A 139 -9.60 -7.52 1.61
N PRO A 140 -10.52 -8.46 1.34
CA PRO A 140 -11.35 -9.08 2.38
C PRO A 140 -10.48 -9.76 3.45
N ASN A 141 -10.96 -9.75 4.69
CA ASN A 141 -10.21 -10.29 5.81
C ASN A 141 -9.82 -11.77 5.62
N ILE A 142 -10.71 -12.58 5.07
CA ILE A 142 -10.44 -13.98 4.76
C ILE A 142 -9.26 -14.14 3.80
N VAL A 143 -9.14 -13.28 2.77
CA VAL A 143 -8.03 -13.32 1.81
C VAL A 143 -6.72 -13.00 2.50
N PHE A 144 -6.73 -11.98 3.38
CA PHE A 144 -5.56 -11.60 4.16
C PHE A 144 -5.07 -12.76 5.04
N TYR A 145 -5.97 -13.46 5.73
CA TYR A 145 -5.60 -14.60 6.58
C TYR A 145 -5.10 -15.80 5.76
N LEU A 146 -5.74 -16.13 4.64
CA LEU A 146 -5.30 -17.21 3.76
C LEU A 146 -3.90 -16.98 3.18
N ALA A 147 -3.54 -15.72 2.88
CA ALA A 147 -2.26 -15.36 2.29
C ALA A 147 -1.14 -15.08 3.32
N SER A 148 -1.47 -14.94 4.60
CA SER A 148 -0.52 -14.50 5.63
C SER A 148 0.07 -15.68 6.40
N SER A 149 1.26 -16.12 6.04
CA SER A 149 2.02 -17.09 6.84
C SER A 149 2.15 -16.64 8.30
N GLY A 150 1.78 -17.50 9.24
CA GLY A 150 1.86 -17.25 10.68
C GLY A 150 0.61 -16.63 11.31
N LEU A 151 -0.37 -16.17 10.54
CA LEU A 151 -1.71 -15.85 11.03
C LEU A 151 -2.65 -17.07 10.83
N ASP A 152 -2.46 -17.77 9.74
CA ASP A 152 -3.10 -19.04 9.48
C ASP A 152 -2.22 -20.19 10.00
N SER A 153 -2.68 -20.91 11.02
CA SER A 153 -1.99 -22.08 11.56
C SER A 153 -1.99 -23.28 10.61
N THR A 154 -2.74 -23.22 9.52
CA THR A 154 -2.93 -24.35 8.59
C THR A 154 -2.03 -24.23 7.35
N GLU A 155 -1.56 -23.02 7.00
CA GLU A 155 -0.79 -22.72 5.78
C GLU A 155 -1.41 -23.33 4.49
N VAL A 156 -2.73 -23.44 4.47
CA VAL A 156 -3.48 -24.19 3.45
C VAL A 156 -3.26 -23.67 2.03
N MET A 157 -3.04 -22.35 1.88
CA MET A 157 -2.76 -21.76 0.56
C MET A 157 -1.39 -22.22 0.05
N HIS A 158 -0.37 -22.24 0.91
CA HIS A 158 0.95 -22.76 0.57
C HIS A 158 0.90 -24.23 0.18
N ASP A 159 0.22 -25.05 0.97
CA ASP A 159 0.07 -26.49 0.71
C ASP A 159 -0.62 -26.76 -0.62
N TYR A 160 -1.64 -25.95 -0.97
CA TYR A 160 -2.29 -26.05 -2.27
C TYR A 160 -1.35 -25.69 -3.41
N VAL A 161 -0.56 -24.61 -3.27
CA VAL A 161 0.42 -24.21 -4.29
C VAL A 161 1.46 -25.30 -4.51
N VAL A 162 1.98 -25.91 -3.44
CA VAL A 162 2.93 -27.05 -3.54
C VAL A 162 2.31 -28.21 -4.31
N LYS A 163 1.08 -28.59 -3.99
CA LYS A 163 0.34 -29.62 -4.72
C LYS A 163 0.17 -29.25 -6.18
N TYR A 164 -0.27 -28.02 -6.46
CA TYR A 164 -0.51 -27.51 -7.81
C TYR A 164 0.75 -27.61 -8.69
N ILE A 165 1.92 -27.21 -8.16
CA ILE A 165 3.20 -27.28 -8.86
C ILE A 165 3.57 -28.73 -9.20
N ALA A 166 3.32 -29.65 -8.27
CA ALA A 166 3.61 -31.09 -8.49
C ALA A 166 2.74 -31.70 -9.61
N GLU A 167 1.51 -31.22 -9.77
CA GLU A 167 0.57 -31.69 -10.77
C GLU A 167 0.68 -30.98 -12.13
N HIS A 168 1.29 -29.77 -12.16
CA HIS A 168 1.37 -28.91 -13.35
C HIS A 168 2.83 -28.51 -13.63
N PRO A 169 3.63 -29.31 -14.36
CA PRO A 169 5.03 -28.97 -14.66
C PRO A 169 5.21 -27.65 -15.42
N THR A 170 4.19 -27.19 -16.13
CA THR A 170 4.15 -25.91 -16.86
C THR A 170 2.78 -25.30 -16.76
N ILE A 171 2.70 -23.96 -16.80
CA ILE A 171 1.45 -23.21 -16.81
C ILE A 171 1.45 -22.18 -17.95
N ALA A 172 0.30 -21.56 -18.21
CA ALA A 172 0.19 -20.44 -19.15
C ALA A 172 1.08 -19.26 -18.75
N PRO A 173 1.49 -18.39 -19.71
CA PRO A 173 2.16 -17.14 -19.39
C PRO A 173 1.38 -16.30 -18.38
N ALA A 174 2.07 -15.51 -17.55
CA ALA A 174 1.44 -14.76 -16.47
C ALA A 174 0.31 -13.82 -16.95
N ALA A 175 0.45 -13.22 -18.14
CA ALA A 175 -0.57 -12.37 -18.73
C ALA A 175 -1.89 -13.11 -19.04
N ASP A 176 -1.82 -14.40 -19.32
CA ASP A 176 -2.95 -15.22 -19.78
C ASP A 176 -3.41 -16.24 -18.73
N PHE A 177 -2.69 -16.33 -17.60
CA PHE A 177 -2.99 -17.28 -16.55
C PHE A 177 -4.26 -16.91 -15.80
N ASP A 178 -5.14 -17.88 -15.60
CA ASP A 178 -6.29 -17.83 -14.70
C ASP A 178 -6.58 -19.20 -14.13
N LEU A 179 -7.02 -19.24 -12.86
CA LEU A 179 -7.52 -20.46 -12.24
C LEU A 179 -8.91 -20.79 -12.77
N THR A 180 -9.13 -22.05 -13.08
CA THR A 180 -10.44 -22.56 -13.43
C THR A 180 -11.37 -22.60 -12.20
N ASP A 181 -12.66 -22.74 -12.42
CA ASP A 181 -13.62 -22.89 -11.31
C ASP A 181 -13.46 -24.24 -10.59
N GLN A 182 -12.99 -25.28 -11.30
CA GLN A 182 -12.72 -26.58 -10.69
C GLN A 182 -11.50 -26.51 -9.76
N GLU A 183 -10.40 -25.89 -10.18
CA GLU A 183 -9.21 -25.69 -9.35
C GLU A 183 -9.53 -24.87 -8.10
N TYR A 184 -10.41 -23.87 -8.23
CA TYR A 184 -10.90 -23.12 -7.08
C TYR A 184 -11.74 -23.99 -6.13
N GLU A 185 -12.63 -24.82 -6.65
CA GLU A 185 -13.43 -25.72 -5.82
C GLU A 185 -12.54 -26.72 -5.08
N ASP A 186 -11.50 -27.25 -5.73
CA ASP A 186 -10.53 -28.15 -5.10
C ASP A 186 -9.80 -27.46 -3.94
N PHE A 187 -9.37 -26.20 -4.15
CA PHE A 187 -8.79 -25.35 -3.09
C PHE A 187 -9.79 -25.14 -1.94
N LYS A 188 -11.02 -24.74 -2.25
CA LYS A 188 -12.10 -24.52 -1.28
C LYS A 188 -12.35 -25.76 -0.42
N GLN A 189 -12.40 -26.95 -1.01
CA GLN A 189 -12.54 -28.21 -0.29
C GLN A 189 -11.34 -28.49 0.63
N MET A 190 -10.14 -28.10 0.22
CA MET A 190 -8.96 -28.21 1.06
C MET A 190 -9.02 -27.26 2.25
N VAL A 191 -9.44 -26.01 2.06
CA VAL A 191 -9.65 -25.03 3.15
C VAL A 191 -10.70 -25.55 4.15
N LEU A 192 -11.83 -26.06 3.68
CA LEU A 192 -12.90 -26.56 4.54
C LEU A 192 -12.47 -27.77 5.40
N LYS A 193 -11.49 -28.56 4.94
CA LYS A 193 -10.96 -29.72 5.66
C LYS A 193 -9.76 -29.40 6.54
N SER A 194 -9.09 -28.28 6.35
CA SER A 194 -7.83 -27.94 7.03
C SER A 194 -8.02 -27.50 8.49
N GLY A 195 -9.24 -27.10 8.88
CA GLY A 195 -9.48 -26.45 10.16
C GLY A 195 -9.16 -24.96 10.15
N PHE A 196 -9.01 -24.35 8.96
CA PHE A 196 -8.79 -22.91 8.80
C PHE A 196 -9.85 -22.09 9.52
N THR A 197 -9.39 -21.07 10.24
CA THR A 197 -10.24 -20.08 10.91
C THR A 197 -9.61 -18.69 10.74
N TYR A 198 -10.43 -17.66 10.78
CA TYR A 198 -9.96 -16.29 10.73
C TYR A 198 -10.82 -15.37 11.59
N ASP A 199 -10.27 -14.22 11.94
CA ASP A 199 -10.94 -13.23 12.78
C ASP A 199 -12.05 -12.48 12.01
N HIS A 200 -13.20 -12.36 12.65
CA HIS A 200 -14.35 -11.65 12.10
C HIS A 200 -14.49 -10.28 12.77
N GLU A 201 -14.17 -9.21 12.05
CA GLU A 201 -14.24 -7.83 12.56
C GLU A 201 -15.66 -7.45 12.98
N SER A 202 -16.69 -7.87 12.22
CA SER A 202 -18.11 -7.62 12.57
C SER A 202 -18.47 -8.18 13.95
N SER A 203 -17.99 -9.38 14.27
CA SER A 203 -18.23 -10.01 15.58
C SER A 203 -17.51 -9.25 16.70
N LYS A 204 -16.28 -8.74 16.47
CA LYS A 204 -15.54 -7.94 17.44
C LYS A 204 -16.24 -6.60 17.70
N TYR A 205 -16.67 -5.90 16.65
CA TYR A 205 -17.41 -4.64 16.79
C TYR A 205 -18.74 -4.83 17.48
N LEU A 206 -19.48 -5.90 17.17
CA LEU A 206 -20.74 -6.21 17.83
C LEU A 206 -20.54 -6.50 19.33
N ALA A 207 -19.52 -7.27 19.69
CA ALA A 207 -19.18 -7.53 21.08
C ALA A 207 -18.77 -6.26 21.84
N ASN A 208 -18.06 -5.34 21.18
CA ASN A 208 -17.71 -4.06 21.77
C ASN A 208 -18.94 -3.14 21.94
N LEU A 209 -19.84 -3.10 20.96
CA LEU A 209 -21.09 -2.36 21.05
C LEU A 209 -21.98 -2.90 22.18
N GLU A 210 -22.06 -4.21 22.34
CA GLU A 210 -22.79 -4.85 23.44
C GLU A 210 -22.22 -4.43 24.82
N LYS A 211 -20.89 -4.42 24.96
CA LYS A 211 -20.23 -3.95 26.18
C LYS A 211 -20.56 -2.47 26.48
N LEU A 212 -20.55 -1.63 25.46
CA LEU A 212 -20.87 -0.21 25.58
C LEU A 212 -22.34 -0.02 25.97
N ALA A 213 -23.26 -0.72 25.31
CA ALA A 213 -24.69 -0.65 25.64
C ALA A 213 -25.00 -1.11 27.08
N LYS A 214 -24.27 -2.14 27.58
CA LYS A 214 -24.34 -2.55 29.01
C LYS A 214 -23.85 -1.45 29.95
N PHE A 215 -22.75 -0.79 29.60
CA PHE A 215 -22.19 0.30 30.40
C PHE A 215 -23.12 1.52 30.44
N GLU A 216 -23.78 1.83 29.33
CA GLU A 216 -24.71 2.96 29.19
C GLU A 216 -26.14 2.63 29.68
N GLY A 217 -26.45 1.38 30.04
CA GLY A 217 -27.74 0.97 30.57
C GLY A 217 -28.85 0.71 29.54
N TYR A 218 -28.50 0.64 28.23
CA TYR A 218 -29.46 0.39 27.14
C TYR A 218 -29.53 -1.08 26.67
N TYR A 219 -28.71 -1.96 27.24
CA TYR A 219 -28.61 -3.33 26.76
C TYR A 219 -29.90 -4.13 26.96
N ASP A 220 -30.56 -3.96 28.10
CA ASP A 220 -31.76 -4.78 28.41
C ASP A 220 -32.90 -4.49 27.43
N ASP A 221 -33.05 -3.23 26.99
CA ASP A 221 -34.05 -2.83 25.99
C ASP A 221 -33.72 -3.32 24.59
N ALA A 222 -32.44 -3.52 24.27
CA ALA A 222 -31.93 -3.92 22.95
C ALA A 222 -31.50 -5.39 22.89
N LYS A 223 -31.71 -6.19 23.93
CA LYS A 223 -31.17 -7.54 24.05
C LYS A 223 -31.56 -8.47 22.89
N ASP A 224 -32.83 -8.47 22.52
CA ASP A 224 -33.33 -9.33 21.44
C ASP A 224 -32.73 -8.94 20.08
N ASP A 225 -32.49 -7.63 19.86
CA ASP A 225 -31.84 -7.12 18.65
C ASP A 225 -30.37 -7.58 18.60
N PHE A 226 -29.63 -7.52 19.71
CA PHE A 226 -28.27 -8.03 19.81
C PHE A 226 -28.20 -9.53 19.50
N GLU A 227 -29.10 -10.34 20.08
CA GLU A 227 -29.11 -11.79 19.84
C GLU A 227 -29.52 -12.12 18.39
N SER A 228 -30.49 -11.40 17.83
CA SER A 228 -30.86 -11.52 16.41
C SER A 228 -29.71 -11.17 15.50
N LEU A 229 -28.96 -10.08 15.80
CA LEU A 229 -27.85 -9.62 15.00
C LEU A 229 -26.66 -10.60 15.10
N LYS A 230 -26.33 -11.11 16.28
CA LYS A 230 -25.33 -12.17 16.47
C LYS A 230 -25.63 -13.38 15.58
N LYS A 231 -26.87 -13.86 15.61
CA LYS A 231 -27.29 -15.00 14.78
C LYS A 231 -27.17 -14.71 13.28
N LYS A 232 -27.55 -13.51 12.83
CA LYS A 232 -27.49 -13.11 11.41
C LYS A 232 -26.05 -12.89 10.93
N LEU A 233 -25.14 -12.47 11.81
CA LEU A 233 -23.73 -12.25 11.54
C LEU A 233 -22.85 -13.47 11.87
N THR A 234 -23.44 -14.61 12.19
CA THR A 234 -22.68 -15.86 12.33
C THR A 234 -22.06 -16.21 10.98
N HIS A 235 -20.75 -16.30 10.97
CA HIS A 235 -19.99 -16.61 9.77
C HIS A 235 -20.06 -18.10 9.43
N ASP A 236 -20.20 -18.38 8.15
CA ASP A 236 -20.11 -19.71 7.55
C ASP A 236 -18.94 -19.71 6.56
N LEU A 237 -17.93 -20.51 6.83
CA LEU A 237 -16.70 -20.52 6.04
C LEU A 237 -16.97 -20.86 4.56
N ALA A 238 -17.89 -21.79 4.28
CA ALA A 238 -18.21 -22.16 2.90
C ALA A 238 -18.88 -21.00 2.15
N ARG A 239 -19.76 -20.26 2.83
CA ARG A 239 -20.37 -19.05 2.29
C ARG A 239 -19.33 -17.95 2.07
N ASP A 240 -18.43 -17.74 3.04
CA ASP A 240 -17.42 -16.68 2.98
C ASP A 240 -16.40 -16.94 1.85
N LEU A 241 -16.02 -18.20 1.63
CA LEU A 241 -15.21 -18.64 0.49
C LEU A 241 -15.93 -18.38 -0.85
N GLU A 242 -17.23 -18.63 -0.92
CA GLU A 242 -18.01 -18.38 -2.14
C GLU A 242 -18.18 -16.88 -2.42
N TYR A 243 -18.49 -16.11 -1.37
CA TYR A 243 -18.70 -14.66 -1.49
C TYR A 243 -17.43 -13.91 -1.93
N ASN A 244 -16.26 -14.37 -1.48
CA ASN A 244 -14.97 -13.76 -1.79
C ASN A 244 -14.19 -14.55 -2.87
N LYS A 245 -14.86 -15.37 -3.68
CA LYS A 245 -14.27 -16.27 -4.67
C LYS A 245 -13.27 -15.57 -5.58
N ASP A 246 -13.64 -14.43 -6.15
CA ASP A 246 -12.82 -13.75 -7.14
C ASP A 246 -11.53 -13.20 -6.51
N ASP A 247 -11.61 -12.59 -5.32
CA ASP A 247 -10.44 -12.09 -4.60
C ASP A 247 -9.51 -13.24 -4.16
N ILE A 248 -10.08 -14.36 -3.72
CA ILE A 248 -9.31 -15.55 -3.32
C ILE A 248 -8.64 -16.19 -4.55
N LYS A 249 -9.35 -16.32 -5.67
CA LYS A 249 -8.78 -16.82 -6.94
C LYS A 249 -7.61 -15.95 -7.41
N GLN A 250 -7.78 -14.64 -7.33
CA GLN A 250 -6.71 -13.70 -7.70
C GLN A 250 -5.47 -13.84 -6.81
N MET A 251 -5.68 -13.98 -5.51
CA MET A 251 -4.57 -14.19 -4.57
C MET A 251 -3.88 -15.53 -4.80
N LEU A 252 -4.64 -16.60 -4.92
CA LEU A 252 -4.12 -17.96 -5.16
C LEU A 252 -3.36 -18.03 -6.51
N ALA A 253 -3.89 -17.39 -7.56
CA ALA A 253 -3.20 -17.26 -8.84
C ALA A 253 -1.86 -16.51 -8.70
N SER A 254 -1.82 -15.45 -7.88
CA SER A 254 -0.59 -14.70 -7.60
C SER A 254 0.45 -15.56 -6.90
N GLU A 255 0.06 -16.38 -5.92
CA GLU A 255 0.95 -17.32 -5.21
C GLU A 255 1.49 -18.42 -6.16
N ILE A 256 0.63 -18.98 -7.01
CA ILE A 256 1.05 -19.94 -8.04
C ILE A 256 2.05 -19.28 -9.00
N LEU A 257 1.73 -18.10 -9.53
CA LEU A 257 2.59 -17.38 -10.46
C LEU A 257 3.94 -17.00 -9.85
N ALA A 258 3.98 -16.70 -8.53
CA ALA A 258 5.23 -16.47 -7.82
C ALA A 258 6.18 -17.67 -7.90
N ALA A 259 5.65 -18.89 -7.86
CA ALA A 259 6.43 -20.10 -7.94
C ALA A 259 7.02 -20.37 -9.36
N TYR A 260 6.29 -20.01 -10.42
CA TYR A 260 6.75 -20.26 -11.81
C TYR A 260 7.50 -19.08 -12.42
N TYR A 261 7.03 -17.85 -12.16
CA TYR A 261 7.49 -16.64 -12.85
C TYR A 261 8.03 -15.58 -11.88
N TYR A 262 8.17 -15.90 -10.59
CA TYR A 262 8.67 -15.00 -9.55
C TYR A 262 7.87 -13.68 -9.47
N GLN A 263 8.47 -12.66 -8.91
CA GLN A 263 7.83 -11.34 -8.75
C GLN A 263 7.43 -10.69 -10.09
N ALA A 264 8.13 -11.00 -11.18
CA ALA A 264 7.79 -10.47 -12.50
C ALA A 264 6.42 -10.95 -12.96
N GLY A 265 6.13 -12.26 -12.84
CA GLY A 265 4.84 -12.82 -13.20
C GLY A 265 3.70 -12.32 -12.31
N VAL A 266 3.93 -12.21 -11.00
CA VAL A 266 2.94 -11.63 -10.06
C VAL A 266 2.61 -10.19 -10.44
N THR A 267 3.63 -9.39 -10.79
CA THR A 267 3.41 -8.00 -11.22
C THR A 267 2.61 -7.93 -12.51
N GLU A 268 2.99 -8.71 -13.54
CA GLU A 268 2.30 -8.73 -14.84
C GLU A 268 0.83 -9.13 -14.68
N TYR A 269 0.54 -10.18 -13.93
CA TYR A 269 -0.81 -10.62 -13.61
C TYR A 269 -1.60 -9.54 -12.86
N GLY A 270 -1.00 -8.96 -11.81
CA GLY A 270 -1.63 -7.97 -10.95
C GLY A 270 -2.06 -6.70 -11.68
N LEU A 271 -1.31 -6.28 -12.74
CA LEU A 271 -1.66 -5.11 -13.54
C LEU A 271 -3.07 -5.18 -14.16
N ARG A 272 -3.60 -6.37 -14.40
CA ARG A 272 -4.97 -6.56 -14.93
C ARG A 272 -6.06 -6.09 -13.96
N TYR A 273 -5.78 -6.15 -12.67
CA TYR A 273 -6.73 -5.85 -11.59
C TYR A 273 -6.45 -4.52 -10.90
N ASP A 274 -5.25 -3.96 -11.05
CA ASP A 274 -4.81 -2.74 -10.36
C ASP A 274 -5.66 -1.52 -10.73
N THR A 275 -6.47 -1.07 -9.76
CA THR A 275 -7.33 0.12 -9.92
C THR A 275 -6.51 1.40 -10.15
N GLN A 276 -5.32 1.53 -9.54
CA GLN A 276 -4.45 2.69 -9.77
C GLN A 276 -3.90 2.70 -11.18
N MET A 277 -3.50 1.54 -11.72
CA MET A 277 -3.06 1.40 -13.12
C MET A 277 -4.18 1.78 -14.11
N LYS A 278 -5.40 1.28 -13.87
CA LYS A 278 -6.56 1.62 -14.73
C LYS A 278 -6.82 3.12 -14.75
N GLU A 279 -6.77 3.79 -13.60
CA GLU A 279 -6.96 5.24 -13.52
C GLU A 279 -5.78 6.03 -14.12
N ALA A 280 -4.54 5.55 -14.00
CA ALA A 280 -3.37 6.13 -14.64
C ALA A 280 -3.49 6.07 -16.17
N LEU A 281 -3.91 4.94 -16.74
CA LEU A 281 -4.13 4.79 -18.18
C LEU A 281 -5.27 5.70 -18.70
N LYS A 282 -6.37 5.82 -17.95
CA LYS A 282 -7.46 6.76 -18.29
C LYS A 282 -6.95 8.21 -18.31
N LEU A 283 -6.13 8.58 -17.31
CA LEU A 283 -5.56 9.92 -17.23
C LEU A 283 -4.60 10.21 -18.38
N LEU A 284 -3.74 9.25 -18.74
CA LEU A 284 -2.82 9.38 -19.88
C LEU A 284 -3.57 9.51 -21.22
N GLY A 285 -4.75 8.90 -21.35
CA GLY A 285 -5.64 9.03 -22.51
C GLY A 285 -6.37 10.37 -22.58
N ASP A 286 -6.53 11.10 -21.46
CA ASP A 286 -7.23 12.39 -21.38
C ASP A 286 -6.24 13.57 -21.27
N LYS A 287 -5.75 14.05 -22.39
CA LYS A 287 -4.79 15.16 -22.46
C LYS A 287 -5.30 16.45 -21.78
N SER A 288 -6.61 16.70 -21.81
CA SER A 288 -7.20 17.90 -21.21
C SER A 288 -7.15 17.83 -19.69
N ARG A 289 -7.59 16.72 -19.11
CA ARG A 289 -7.54 16.46 -17.68
C ARG A 289 -6.09 16.42 -17.17
N TYR A 290 -5.18 15.78 -17.90
CA TYR A 290 -3.76 15.73 -17.56
C TYR A 290 -3.17 17.15 -17.44
N LYS A 291 -3.39 18.02 -18.43
CA LYS A 291 -2.91 19.41 -18.40
C LYS A 291 -3.56 20.23 -17.27
N ALA A 292 -4.85 20.03 -17.03
CA ALA A 292 -5.56 20.73 -15.96
C ALA A 292 -4.97 20.42 -14.57
N LEU A 293 -4.52 19.18 -14.31
CA LEU A 293 -3.88 18.78 -13.06
C LEU A 293 -2.49 19.41 -12.87
N LEU A 294 -1.78 19.75 -13.94
CA LEU A 294 -0.48 20.45 -13.90
C LEU A 294 -0.61 21.98 -13.82
N THR A 295 -1.83 22.51 -13.82
CA THR A 295 -2.09 23.94 -13.76
C THR A 295 -2.56 24.35 -12.36
N PRO A 296 -2.15 25.51 -11.81
CA PRO A 296 -2.62 25.99 -10.52
C PRO A 296 -4.14 26.11 -10.51
N LYS A 297 -4.77 25.69 -9.42
CA LYS A 297 -6.18 25.98 -9.19
C LYS A 297 -6.32 27.49 -8.91
N LYS A 298 -7.15 28.17 -9.69
CA LYS A 298 -7.48 29.58 -9.48
C LYS A 298 -8.25 29.76 -8.18
#